data_c58892681b66a561bbb1a1f345ddccd3
#
_entry.id   c58892681b66a561bbb1a1f345ddccd3
#
_cell.length_a   1.000
_cell.length_b   1.000
_cell.length_c   1.000
_cell.angle_alpha   90.00
_cell.angle_beta   90.00
_cell.angle_gamma   90.00
#
_symmetry.space_group_name_H-M   'P 1'
#
loop_
_entity.id
_entity.type
_entity.pdbx_description
1 polymer ?
#
loop_
_entity_poly.entity_id
_entity_poly.type
_entity_poly.pdbx_seq_one_letter_code
_entity_poly.pdbx_strand_id
1 'polypeptide(L)'
;MLTTSPNTAAELSDKRTFLLFPTPLFTGKLPDITLCDRVEKSVRALRASGNGVSSPKGASPAYMTTDDLHHRPEMKELVDIIMAETGKVFDAIAVRRDTHYITSMWANITHPNHRQDIHVHPNCLLSGLVYIKTPVNCGGTLFASSRKFTKNLEPQYFQKNDLNSDFIVVPAEKGRMLMWPSHVPHSVEQGTADESEDRITVPFNVMIRGAIELFTARLNLG
;
A
#
# COMPACT_ATOMS: atom_id res chain seq x y z
N MET A 1 -48.34 -30.26 29.62
CA MET A 1 -47.47 -30.35 28.44
C MET A 1 -47.65 -29.06 27.64
N LEU A 2 -46.66 -28.19 27.68
CA LEU A 2 -46.65 -26.98 26.86
C LEU A 2 -46.08 -27.36 25.50
N THR A 3 -46.94 -27.40 24.47
CA THR A 3 -46.52 -27.58 23.07
C THR A 3 -45.86 -26.27 22.60
N THR A 4 -44.54 -26.28 22.48
CA THR A 4 -43.83 -25.22 21.79
C THR A 4 -44.15 -25.34 20.30
N SER A 5 -44.94 -24.41 19.76
CA SER A 5 -45.10 -24.23 18.32
C SER A 5 -43.71 -23.90 17.76
N PRO A 6 -43.28 -24.52 16.68
CA PRO A 6 -42.05 -24.14 15.98
C PRO A 6 -42.28 -22.72 15.45
N ASN A 7 -41.56 -21.75 16.03
CA ASN A 7 -41.49 -20.39 15.49
C ASN A 7 -40.71 -20.45 14.18
N THR A 8 -41.39 -20.78 13.08
CA THR A 8 -40.82 -20.65 11.74
C THR A 8 -40.75 -19.15 11.42
N ALA A 9 -39.71 -18.50 11.90
CA ALA A 9 -39.39 -17.16 11.45
C ALA A 9 -39.28 -17.19 9.92
N ALA A 10 -40.11 -16.38 9.25
CA ALA A 10 -40.05 -16.26 7.81
C ALA A 10 -38.65 -15.84 7.39
N GLU A 11 -37.98 -16.66 6.62
CA GLU A 11 -36.64 -16.34 6.10
C GLU A 11 -36.76 -15.60 4.77
N LEU A 12 -35.87 -14.60 4.56
CA LEU A 12 -35.76 -13.93 3.26
C LEU A 12 -35.32 -14.93 2.19
N SER A 13 -35.97 -14.93 1.05
CA SER A 13 -35.51 -15.62 -0.16
C SER A 13 -34.45 -14.77 -0.89
N ASP A 14 -33.59 -15.41 -1.71
CA ASP A 14 -32.56 -14.75 -2.55
C ASP A 14 -31.64 -13.78 -1.77
N LYS A 15 -31.13 -14.24 -0.62
CA LYS A 15 -30.21 -13.46 0.22
C LYS A 15 -28.91 -13.18 -0.52
N ARG A 16 -28.56 -11.90 -0.66
CA ARG A 16 -27.29 -11.46 -1.29
C ARG A 16 -26.61 -10.39 -0.44
N THR A 17 -25.28 -10.42 -0.39
CA THR A 17 -24.46 -9.38 0.24
C THR A 17 -23.75 -8.59 -0.85
N PHE A 18 -23.92 -7.26 -0.83
CA PHE A 18 -23.21 -6.35 -1.71
C PHE A 18 -22.20 -5.54 -0.90
N LEU A 19 -20.97 -5.45 -1.41
CA LEU A 19 -19.97 -4.54 -0.88
C LEU A 19 -20.19 -3.17 -1.52
N LEU A 20 -20.70 -2.23 -0.74
CA LEU A 20 -20.93 -0.86 -1.21
C LEU A 20 -19.64 -0.04 -1.03
N PHE A 21 -19.15 0.53 -2.14
CA PHE A 21 -17.95 1.38 -2.17
C PHE A 21 -16.69 0.69 -1.62
N PRO A 22 -16.32 -0.49 -2.15
CA PRO A 22 -15.14 -1.19 -1.71
C PRO A 22 -13.89 -0.36 -2.04
N THR A 23 -12.92 -0.36 -1.12
CA THR A 23 -11.61 0.21 -1.36
C THR A 23 -10.71 -0.86 -1.98
N PRO A 24 -10.26 -0.71 -3.24
CA PRO A 24 -9.43 -1.72 -3.87
C PRO A 24 -8.00 -1.68 -3.33
N LEU A 25 -7.44 -2.86 -3.09
CA LEU A 25 -6.02 -3.09 -2.86
C LEU A 25 -5.54 -4.08 -3.93
N PHE A 26 -4.60 -3.67 -4.75
CA PHE A 26 -4.00 -4.52 -5.78
C PHE A 26 -2.70 -5.11 -5.24
N THR A 27 -2.48 -6.39 -5.48
CA THR A 27 -1.27 -7.09 -5.04
C THR A 27 -0.77 -8.05 -6.09
N GLY A 28 0.54 -8.18 -6.19
CA GLY A 28 1.21 -9.12 -7.07
C GLY A 28 2.60 -9.45 -6.54
N LYS A 29 3.32 -10.33 -7.25
CA LYS A 29 4.73 -10.64 -6.97
C LYS A 29 5.58 -10.29 -8.17
N LEU A 30 6.80 -9.82 -7.92
CA LEU A 30 7.79 -9.63 -8.98
C LEU A 30 8.00 -10.94 -9.73
N PRO A 31 8.13 -10.90 -11.06
CA PRO A 31 8.35 -12.09 -11.88
C PRO A 31 9.72 -12.75 -11.61
N ASP A 32 10.71 -11.95 -11.26
CA ASP A 32 12.05 -12.39 -10.85
C ASP A 32 12.37 -11.87 -9.44
N ILE A 33 12.45 -12.78 -8.48
CA ILE A 33 12.75 -12.45 -7.09
C ILE A 33 14.19 -11.94 -6.91
N THR A 34 15.11 -12.28 -7.82
CA THR A 34 16.51 -11.84 -7.75
C THR A 34 16.65 -10.35 -8.02
N LEU A 35 15.64 -9.72 -8.63
CA LEU A 35 15.57 -8.27 -8.75
C LEU A 35 15.62 -7.57 -7.39
N CYS A 36 15.02 -8.17 -6.35
CA CYS A 36 15.09 -7.64 -5.00
C CYS A 36 16.54 -7.53 -4.51
N ASP A 37 17.39 -8.52 -4.80
CA ASP A 37 18.79 -8.50 -4.36
C ASP A 37 19.61 -7.42 -5.09
N ARG A 38 19.32 -7.22 -6.37
CA ARG A 38 19.92 -6.13 -7.17
C ARG A 38 19.50 -4.75 -6.65
N VAL A 39 18.21 -4.58 -6.36
CA VAL A 39 17.67 -3.33 -5.80
C VAL A 39 18.22 -3.07 -4.39
N GLU A 40 18.29 -4.09 -3.51
CA GLU A 40 18.88 -3.96 -2.19
C GLU A 40 20.33 -3.47 -2.29
N LYS A 41 21.14 -4.08 -3.16
CA LYS A 41 22.54 -3.68 -3.39
C LYS A 41 22.62 -2.21 -3.81
N SER A 42 21.78 -1.76 -4.75
CA SER A 42 21.76 -0.37 -5.20
C SER A 42 21.35 0.60 -4.10
N VAL A 43 20.31 0.27 -3.31
CA VAL A 43 19.87 1.11 -2.18
C VAL A 43 20.97 1.25 -1.12
N ARG A 44 21.69 0.17 -0.82
CA ARG A 44 22.81 0.21 0.13
C ARG A 44 24.00 1.02 -0.40
N ALA A 45 24.28 0.95 -1.70
CA ALA A 45 25.30 1.77 -2.34
C ALA A 45 24.94 3.26 -2.27
N LEU A 46 23.68 3.63 -2.50
CA LEU A 46 23.18 5.00 -2.36
C LEU A 46 23.38 5.50 -0.92
N ARG A 47 23.02 4.70 0.08
CA ARG A 47 23.25 5.05 1.48
C ARG A 47 24.74 5.28 1.77
N ALA A 48 25.61 4.39 1.28
CA ALA A 48 27.04 4.50 1.50
C ALA A 48 27.67 5.72 0.82
N SER A 49 27.10 6.20 -0.30
CA SER A 49 27.55 7.41 -1.01
C SER A 49 26.99 8.71 -0.42
N GLY A 50 26.21 8.64 0.66
CA GLY A 50 25.60 9.84 1.28
C GLY A 50 24.34 10.36 0.56
N ASN A 51 23.77 9.60 -0.37
CA ASN A 51 22.47 9.96 -0.95
C ASN A 51 21.36 9.80 0.09
N GLY A 52 20.40 10.74 0.11
CA GLY A 52 19.24 10.65 0.99
C GLY A 52 19.49 11.15 2.42
N VAL A 53 18.62 10.74 3.33
CA VAL A 53 18.62 11.20 4.72
C VAL A 53 18.65 10.01 5.66
N SER A 54 19.59 10.04 6.61
CA SER A 54 19.60 9.11 7.76
C SER A 54 18.95 9.81 8.95
N SER A 55 17.99 9.12 9.55
CA SER A 55 17.29 9.62 10.74
C SER A 55 18.08 9.31 12.02
N PRO A 56 17.84 10.05 13.12
CA PRO A 56 18.42 9.74 14.43
C PRO A 56 18.12 8.29 14.83
N LYS A 57 19.00 7.72 15.69
CA LYS A 57 18.80 6.38 16.23
C LYS A 57 17.42 6.26 16.88
N GLY A 58 16.66 5.26 16.50
CA GLY A 58 15.30 5.03 17.01
C GLY A 58 14.17 5.64 16.15
N ALA A 59 14.50 6.49 15.16
CA ALA A 59 13.48 7.01 14.23
C ALA A 59 13.18 6.02 13.09
N SER A 60 11.99 6.14 12.51
CA SER A 60 11.57 5.35 11.34
C SER A 60 11.14 6.28 10.20
N PRO A 61 11.64 6.04 8.97
CA PRO A 61 12.67 5.07 8.61
C PRO A 61 14.05 5.46 9.15
N ALA A 62 14.93 4.47 9.36
CA ALA A 62 16.32 4.72 9.77
C ALA A 62 17.14 5.41 8.65
N TYR A 63 16.74 5.17 7.39
CA TYR A 63 17.30 5.81 6.21
C TYR A 63 16.24 5.87 5.11
N MET A 64 16.22 6.96 4.37
CA MET A 64 15.39 7.17 3.20
C MET A 64 16.24 7.78 2.06
N THR A 65 16.17 7.20 0.86
CA THR A 65 16.83 7.80 -0.31
C THR A 65 16.14 9.09 -0.72
N THR A 66 16.74 9.84 -1.65
CA THR A 66 16.01 10.84 -2.43
C THR A 66 14.86 10.16 -3.19
N ASP A 67 13.84 10.92 -3.57
CA ASP A 67 12.59 10.44 -4.18
C ASP A 67 12.64 10.31 -5.71
N ASP A 68 13.84 10.35 -6.28
CA ASP A 68 14.14 10.33 -7.70
C ASP A 68 14.59 8.96 -8.24
N LEU A 69 14.37 7.86 -7.49
CA LEU A 69 14.86 6.52 -7.87
C LEU A 69 14.35 6.07 -9.24
N HIS A 70 13.18 6.54 -9.67
CA HIS A 70 12.62 6.21 -10.98
C HIS A 70 13.40 6.80 -12.18
N HIS A 71 14.33 7.72 -11.93
CA HIS A 71 15.23 8.28 -12.93
C HIS A 71 16.60 7.58 -12.98
N ARG A 72 16.86 6.63 -12.08
CA ARG A 72 18.16 5.97 -11.97
C ARG A 72 18.24 4.73 -12.87
N PRO A 73 19.31 4.61 -13.67
CA PRO A 73 19.46 3.47 -14.59
C PRO A 73 19.38 2.11 -13.90
N GLU A 74 19.95 1.98 -12.69
CA GLU A 74 19.95 0.75 -11.89
C GLU A 74 18.56 0.32 -11.41
N MET A 75 17.57 1.20 -11.45
CA MET A 75 16.18 0.94 -11.07
C MET A 75 15.28 0.67 -12.28
N LYS A 76 15.81 0.79 -13.50
CA LYS A 76 15.00 0.74 -14.73
C LYS A 76 14.10 -0.49 -14.82
N GLU A 77 14.61 -1.68 -14.54
CA GLU A 77 13.81 -2.92 -14.59
C GLU A 77 12.64 -2.88 -13.62
N LEU A 78 12.85 -2.41 -12.38
CA LEU A 78 11.78 -2.25 -11.40
C LEU A 78 10.77 -1.19 -11.83
N VAL A 79 11.24 -0.08 -12.38
CA VAL A 79 10.40 1.01 -12.92
C VAL A 79 9.52 0.50 -14.08
N ASP A 80 10.08 -0.27 -15.01
CA ASP A 80 9.32 -0.83 -16.13
C ASP A 80 8.19 -1.74 -15.64
N ILE A 81 8.46 -2.58 -14.62
CA ILE A 81 7.44 -3.44 -14.00
C ILE A 81 6.36 -2.59 -13.32
N ILE A 82 6.75 -1.60 -12.51
CA ILE A 82 5.80 -0.70 -11.81
C ILE A 82 4.91 0.01 -12.84
N MET A 83 5.48 0.55 -13.90
CA MET A 83 4.74 1.26 -14.94
C MET A 83 3.75 0.33 -15.67
N ALA A 84 4.16 -0.88 -16.00
CA ALA A 84 3.27 -1.86 -16.62
C ALA A 84 2.11 -2.26 -15.70
N GLU A 85 2.39 -2.54 -14.42
CA GLU A 85 1.34 -2.95 -13.47
C GLU A 85 0.40 -1.81 -13.09
N THR A 86 0.90 -0.59 -12.90
CA THR A 86 0.05 0.58 -12.64
C THR A 86 -0.86 0.92 -13.82
N GLY A 87 -0.39 0.70 -15.06
CA GLY A 87 -1.24 0.78 -16.26
C GLY A 87 -2.44 -0.15 -16.18
N LYS A 88 -2.22 -1.43 -15.84
CA LYS A 88 -3.28 -2.42 -15.66
C LYS A 88 -4.25 -2.04 -14.52
N VAL A 89 -3.74 -1.48 -13.43
CA VAL A 89 -4.58 -1.00 -12.33
C VAL A 89 -5.50 0.13 -12.79
N PHE A 90 -4.96 1.13 -13.50
CA PHE A 90 -5.77 2.23 -14.03
C PHE A 90 -6.82 1.74 -15.04
N ASP A 91 -6.50 0.73 -15.85
CA ASP A 91 -7.48 0.11 -16.77
C ASP A 91 -8.59 -0.64 -15.99
N ALA A 92 -8.21 -1.39 -14.94
CA ALA A 92 -9.16 -2.13 -14.10
C ALA A 92 -10.15 -1.22 -13.38
N ILE A 93 -9.73 -0.02 -12.96
CA ILE A 93 -10.61 0.98 -12.33
C ILE A 93 -11.17 2.00 -13.34
N ALA A 94 -10.98 1.75 -14.64
CA ALA A 94 -11.51 2.54 -15.76
C ALA A 94 -11.16 4.05 -15.70
N VAL A 95 -9.95 4.39 -15.26
CA VAL A 95 -9.46 5.78 -15.24
C VAL A 95 -9.15 6.25 -16.66
N ARG A 96 -9.86 7.30 -17.12
CA ARG A 96 -9.55 7.98 -18.37
C ARG A 96 -8.26 8.78 -18.22
N ARG A 97 -7.31 8.56 -19.12
CA ARG A 97 -6.00 9.22 -19.15
C ARG A 97 -5.36 9.15 -20.53
N ASP A 98 -4.45 10.06 -20.84
CA ASP A 98 -3.59 9.96 -22.01
C ASP A 98 -2.43 9.00 -21.73
N THR A 99 -1.78 9.19 -20.59
CA THR A 99 -0.72 8.33 -20.08
C THR A 99 -0.63 8.42 -18.55
N HIS A 100 0.35 7.79 -17.93
CA HIS A 100 0.65 7.90 -16.51
C HIS A 100 2.16 7.93 -16.28
N TYR A 101 2.59 8.36 -15.09
CA TYR A 101 4.00 8.50 -14.75
C TYR A 101 4.22 8.40 -13.24
N ILE A 102 5.41 7.96 -12.84
CA ILE A 102 5.83 7.98 -11.45
C ILE A 102 6.18 9.41 -11.06
N THR A 103 5.53 9.94 -10.03
CA THR A 103 5.80 11.29 -9.50
C THR A 103 6.95 11.28 -8.51
N SER A 104 7.10 10.19 -7.75
CA SER A 104 8.16 9.99 -6.78
C SER A 104 8.36 8.50 -6.51
N MET A 105 9.59 8.10 -6.30
CA MET A 105 9.97 6.73 -5.96
C MET A 105 11.22 6.78 -5.08
N TRP A 106 11.16 6.16 -3.91
CA TRP A 106 12.25 6.17 -2.94
C TRP A 106 12.40 4.80 -2.27
N ALA A 107 13.46 4.60 -1.53
CA ALA A 107 13.65 3.42 -0.72
C ALA A 107 13.72 3.79 0.76
N ASN A 108 13.08 2.98 1.59
CA ASN A 108 13.20 3.04 3.04
C ASN A 108 13.99 1.85 3.55
N ILE A 109 14.98 2.12 4.39
CA ILE A 109 15.59 1.12 5.26
C ILE A 109 15.05 1.38 6.67
N THR A 110 14.38 0.39 7.23
CA THR A 110 13.66 0.50 8.50
C THR A 110 14.06 -0.66 9.40
N HIS A 111 14.25 -0.41 10.69
CA HIS A 111 14.36 -1.50 11.64
C HIS A 111 13.01 -2.25 11.73
N PRO A 112 13.03 -3.58 11.80
CA PRO A 112 11.80 -4.37 11.69
C PRO A 112 10.78 -4.14 12.80
N ASN A 113 11.21 -3.69 13.96
CA ASN A 113 10.37 -3.38 15.12
C ASN A 113 9.87 -1.94 15.16
N HIS A 114 10.21 -1.10 14.17
CA HIS A 114 9.70 0.26 14.07
C HIS A 114 8.38 0.30 13.34
N ARG A 115 7.53 1.23 13.77
CA ARG A 115 6.26 1.57 13.11
C ARG A 115 6.38 2.93 12.41
N GLN A 116 5.51 3.15 11.46
CA GLN A 116 5.25 4.46 10.88
C GLN A 116 3.81 4.86 11.19
N ASP A 117 3.57 6.13 11.46
CA ASP A 117 2.23 6.63 11.74
C ASP A 117 1.32 6.57 10.51
N ILE A 118 -0.01 6.57 10.74
CA ILE A 118 -1.01 6.57 9.68
C ILE A 118 -0.90 7.86 8.88
N HIS A 119 -0.78 7.71 7.56
CA HIS A 119 -0.67 8.84 6.62
C HIS A 119 -1.33 8.50 5.28
N VAL A 120 -1.42 9.50 4.41
CA VAL A 120 -1.86 9.41 3.01
C VAL A 120 -0.83 10.12 2.12
N HIS A 121 -0.87 9.86 0.82
CA HIS A 121 0.03 10.52 -0.13
C HIS A 121 -0.73 11.57 -0.94
N PRO A 122 -0.36 12.86 -0.83
CA PRO A 122 -0.92 13.91 -1.68
C PRO A 122 -0.30 13.91 -3.08
N ASN A 123 -0.96 14.62 -4.02
CA ASN A 123 -0.46 14.91 -5.37
C ASN A 123 -0.21 13.66 -6.25
N CYS A 124 -0.93 12.59 -5.98
CA CYS A 124 -0.91 11.37 -6.80
C CYS A 124 -2.28 10.67 -6.72
N LEU A 125 -2.58 9.81 -7.69
CA LEU A 125 -3.82 9.02 -7.70
C LEU A 125 -3.62 7.62 -7.13
N LEU A 126 -2.46 7.04 -7.38
CA LEU A 126 -2.12 5.70 -6.95
C LEU A 126 -0.81 5.74 -6.16
N SER A 127 -0.78 5.07 -5.05
CA SER A 127 0.42 4.80 -4.27
C SER A 127 0.69 3.31 -4.26
N GLY A 128 1.95 2.95 -4.10
CA GLY A 128 2.33 1.55 -3.98
C GLY A 128 3.67 1.38 -3.29
N LEU A 129 4.01 0.15 -3.02
CA LEU A 129 5.34 -0.23 -2.55
C LEU A 129 5.72 -1.63 -3.05
N VAL A 130 7.03 -1.86 -3.12
CA VAL A 130 7.60 -3.19 -3.32
C VAL A 130 8.42 -3.56 -2.10
N TYR A 131 8.17 -4.74 -1.55
CA TYR A 131 8.98 -5.31 -0.47
C TYR A 131 10.27 -5.89 -1.05
N ILE A 132 11.41 -5.31 -0.69
CA ILE A 132 12.74 -5.71 -1.20
C ILE A 132 13.42 -6.68 -0.23
N LYS A 133 13.40 -6.37 1.06
CA LYS A 133 13.93 -7.24 2.13
C LYS A 133 12.94 -7.28 3.28
N THR A 134 12.60 -8.49 3.71
CA THR A 134 11.59 -8.73 4.75
C THR A 134 12.12 -9.77 5.74
N PRO A 135 12.77 -9.35 6.82
CA PRO A 135 13.10 -10.24 7.92
C PRO A 135 11.86 -10.97 8.47
N VAL A 136 12.08 -12.15 9.04
CA VAL A 136 10.99 -12.89 9.70
C VAL A 136 10.39 -12.02 10.80
N ASN A 137 9.07 -11.98 10.90
CA ASN A 137 8.31 -11.17 11.86
C ASN A 137 8.54 -9.65 11.74
N CYS A 138 9.00 -9.12 10.61
CA CYS A 138 8.93 -7.68 10.35
C CYS A 138 7.46 -7.26 10.13
N GLY A 139 7.13 -6.04 10.51
CA GLY A 139 5.79 -5.49 10.37
C GLY A 139 5.32 -5.40 8.92
N GLY A 140 4.03 -5.67 8.69
CA GLY A 140 3.36 -5.52 7.41
C GLY A 140 2.94 -4.07 7.11
N THR A 141 2.16 -3.91 6.03
CA THR A 141 1.46 -2.65 5.75
C THR A 141 0.06 -2.73 6.31
N LEU A 142 -0.27 -1.80 7.21
CA LEU A 142 -1.59 -1.66 7.79
C LEU A 142 -2.38 -0.63 6.99
N PHE A 143 -3.56 -0.98 6.53
CA PHE A 143 -4.54 -0.10 5.91
C PHE A 143 -5.65 0.21 6.89
N ALA A 144 -6.04 1.49 7.01
CA ALA A 144 -7.12 1.92 7.86
C ALA A 144 -8.34 2.33 7.03
N SER A 145 -9.52 1.93 7.49
CA SER A 145 -10.78 2.37 6.87
C SER A 145 -11.01 3.85 7.16
N SER A 146 -11.23 4.66 6.13
CA SER A 146 -11.66 6.05 6.29
C SER A 146 -12.99 6.19 7.03
N ARG A 147 -13.84 5.15 6.98
CA ARG A 147 -15.12 5.10 7.70
C ARG A 147 -14.98 4.95 9.22
N LYS A 148 -13.82 4.51 9.72
CA LYS A 148 -13.59 4.39 11.16
C LYS A 148 -13.85 5.71 11.88
N PHE A 149 -13.42 6.81 11.33
CA PHE A 149 -13.52 8.14 11.95
C PHE A 149 -14.93 8.75 11.89
N THR A 150 -15.87 8.09 11.22
CA THR A 150 -17.27 8.54 11.08
C THR A 150 -18.25 7.66 11.82
N LYS A 151 -17.79 6.60 12.51
CA LYS A 151 -18.65 5.73 13.31
C LYS A 151 -18.96 6.37 14.65
N ASN A 152 -20.25 6.47 14.96
CA ASN A 152 -20.73 6.96 16.26
C ASN A 152 -20.80 5.87 17.33
N LEU A 153 -20.81 4.60 16.93
CA LEU A 153 -20.90 3.43 17.81
C LEU A 153 -19.90 2.37 17.38
N GLU A 154 -19.23 1.78 18.34
CA GLU A 154 -18.26 0.68 18.12
C GLU A 154 -18.75 -0.56 18.87
N PRO A 155 -19.49 -1.46 18.21
CA PRO A 155 -19.93 -2.70 18.84
C PRO A 155 -18.74 -3.64 19.08
N GLN A 156 -18.87 -4.51 20.07
CA GLN A 156 -17.93 -5.60 20.24
C GLN A 156 -18.26 -6.72 19.24
N TYR A 157 -17.22 -7.23 18.59
CA TYR A 157 -17.34 -8.32 17.61
C TYR A 157 -16.69 -9.59 18.15
N PHE A 158 -17.35 -10.71 18.02
CA PHE A 158 -16.78 -12.02 18.35
C PHE A 158 -15.56 -12.35 17.49
N GLN A 159 -15.58 -11.90 16.22
CA GLN A 159 -14.50 -12.09 15.27
C GLN A 159 -14.48 -10.94 14.25
N LYS A 160 -13.29 -10.45 13.93
CA LYS A 160 -13.09 -9.50 12.83
C LYS A 160 -13.08 -10.22 11.50
N ASN A 161 -13.65 -9.58 10.47
CA ASN A 161 -13.71 -10.04 9.09
C ASN A 161 -13.80 -8.83 8.14
N ASP A 162 -13.90 -9.08 6.83
CA ASP A 162 -13.92 -8.03 5.80
C ASP A 162 -15.13 -7.08 5.89
N LEU A 163 -16.20 -7.47 6.59
CA LEU A 163 -17.41 -6.65 6.74
C LEU A 163 -17.34 -5.72 7.96
N ASN A 164 -16.51 -6.02 8.95
CA ASN A 164 -16.48 -5.33 10.24
C ASN A 164 -15.08 -4.82 10.66
N SER A 165 -14.04 -5.07 9.88
CA SER A 165 -12.69 -4.61 10.19
C SER A 165 -12.50 -3.15 9.82
N ASP A 166 -11.89 -2.39 10.73
CA ASP A 166 -11.45 -1.02 10.50
C ASP A 166 -9.98 -0.93 10.09
N PHE A 167 -9.24 -2.01 10.30
CA PHE A 167 -7.83 -2.16 9.94
C PHE A 167 -7.61 -3.51 9.27
N ILE A 168 -6.82 -3.50 8.21
CA ILE A 168 -6.37 -4.71 7.52
C ILE A 168 -4.85 -4.64 7.44
N VAL A 169 -4.17 -5.69 7.90
CA VAL A 169 -2.72 -5.82 7.77
C VAL A 169 -2.40 -6.77 6.62
N VAL A 170 -1.59 -6.29 5.69
CA VAL A 170 -1.01 -7.13 4.64
C VAL A 170 0.41 -7.49 5.05
N PRO A 171 0.71 -8.79 5.27
CA PRO A 171 2.04 -9.22 5.68
C PRO A 171 3.12 -8.84 4.68
N ALA A 172 4.29 -8.43 5.19
CA ALA A 172 5.46 -8.18 4.39
C ALA A 172 5.98 -9.50 3.79
N GLU A 173 6.21 -9.51 2.48
CA GLU A 173 6.77 -10.66 1.77
C GLU A 173 7.70 -10.16 0.66
N LYS A 174 8.94 -10.65 0.65
CA LYS A 174 9.94 -10.27 -0.37
C LYS A 174 9.40 -10.46 -1.78
N GLY A 175 9.53 -9.43 -2.61
CA GLY A 175 9.04 -9.42 -3.98
C GLY A 175 7.55 -9.10 -4.13
N ARG A 176 6.79 -8.95 -3.03
CA ARG A 176 5.39 -8.53 -3.11
C ARG A 176 5.31 -7.04 -3.43
N MET A 177 4.47 -6.70 -4.40
CA MET A 177 4.05 -5.34 -4.73
C MET A 177 2.63 -5.12 -4.21
N LEU A 178 2.38 -3.97 -3.62
CA LEU A 178 1.06 -3.48 -3.23
C LEU A 178 0.80 -2.16 -3.94
N MET A 179 -0.46 -1.95 -4.38
CA MET A 179 -0.91 -0.68 -4.96
C MET A 179 -2.32 -0.37 -4.47
N TRP A 180 -2.57 0.89 -4.14
CA TRP A 180 -3.85 1.37 -3.60
C TRP A 180 -4.10 2.83 -3.98
N PRO A 181 -5.36 3.30 -3.97
CA PRO A 181 -5.66 4.72 -4.14
C PRO A 181 -4.94 5.56 -3.08
N SER A 182 -4.24 6.61 -3.49
CA SER A 182 -3.32 7.37 -2.64
C SER A 182 -3.96 8.00 -1.39
N HIS A 183 -5.28 8.22 -1.42
CA HIS A 183 -6.05 8.75 -0.28
C HIS A 183 -6.37 7.71 0.80
N VAL A 184 -6.04 6.43 0.60
CA VAL A 184 -6.28 5.37 1.60
C VAL A 184 -5.27 5.52 2.74
N PRO A 185 -5.75 5.75 3.99
CA PRO A 185 -4.86 5.87 5.12
C PRO A 185 -4.14 4.54 5.39
N HIS A 186 -2.82 4.62 5.54
CA HIS A 186 -2.00 3.43 5.77
C HIS A 186 -0.81 3.74 6.67
N SER A 187 -0.20 2.69 7.20
CA SER A 187 0.96 2.78 8.09
C SER A 187 1.82 1.52 7.97
N VAL A 188 2.96 1.53 8.64
CA VAL A 188 3.78 0.34 8.86
C VAL A 188 3.50 -0.20 10.26
N GLU A 189 3.06 -1.46 10.33
CA GLU A 189 2.86 -2.14 11.60
C GLU A 189 4.20 -2.43 12.27
N GLN A 190 4.24 -2.34 13.59
CA GLN A 190 5.42 -2.71 14.35
C GLN A 190 5.62 -4.23 14.31
N GLY A 191 6.79 -4.67 13.86
CA GLY A 191 7.19 -6.07 13.92
C GLY A 191 7.82 -6.45 15.24
N THR A 192 8.15 -7.74 15.36
CA THR A 192 8.87 -8.32 16.51
C THR A 192 10.20 -8.95 16.10
N ALA A 193 10.67 -8.68 14.89
CA ALA A 193 11.93 -9.20 14.38
C ALA A 193 13.13 -8.57 15.10
N ASP A 194 14.29 -9.24 15.00
CA ASP A 194 15.55 -8.74 15.55
C ASP A 194 15.93 -7.38 14.90
N GLU A 195 16.36 -6.43 15.72
CA GLU A 195 16.81 -5.10 15.28
C GLU A 195 18.08 -5.13 14.42
N SER A 196 18.83 -6.23 14.44
CA SER A 196 20.05 -6.41 13.65
C SER A 196 19.79 -6.52 12.15
N GLU A 197 18.56 -6.84 11.74
CA GLU A 197 18.19 -6.97 10.33
C GLU A 197 17.39 -5.78 9.83
N ASP A 198 17.71 -5.32 8.62
CA ASP A 198 16.97 -4.23 7.96
C ASP A 198 15.73 -4.76 7.22
N ARG A 199 14.59 -4.07 7.35
CA ARG A 199 13.48 -4.16 6.42
C ARG A 199 13.64 -3.10 5.34
N ILE A 200 13.58 -3.49 4.06
CA ILE A 200 13.74 -2.57 2.93
C ILE A 200 12.49 -2.60 2.05
N THR A 201 11.95 -1.44 1.79
CA THR A 201 10.84 -1.23 0.84
C THR A 201 11.17 -0.14 -0.16
N VAL A 202 10.56 -0.22 -1.33
CA VAL A 202 10.59 0.82 -2.35
C VAL A 202 9.16 1.32 -2.56
N PRO A 203 8.72 2.38 -1.87
CA PRO A 203 7.48 3.08 -2.15
C PRO A 203 7.55 3.87 -3.46
N PHE A 204 6.37 4.07 -4.08
CA PHE A 204 6.23 4.90 -5.27
C PHE A 204 4.85 5.53 -5.33
N ASN A 205 4.76 6.66 -6.02
CA ASN A 205 3.53 7.38 -6.29
C ASN A 205 3.36 7.58 -7.78
N VAL A 206 2.12 7.48 -8.27
CA VAL A 206 1.80 7.56 -9.70
C VAL A 206 0.67 8.55 -9.94
N MET A 207 0.85 9.35 -10.98
CA MET A 207 -0.14 10.31 -11.47
C MET A 207 -0.44 10.05 -12.93
N ILE A 208 -1.59 10.51 -13.40
CA ILE A 208 -1.99 10.47 -14.80
C ILE A 208 -1.61 11.77 -15.53
N ARG A 209 -1.54 11.70 -16.86
CA ARG A 209 -1.54 12.85 -17.76
C ARG A 209 -2.84 12.89 -18.55
N GLY A 210 -3.21 14.08 -18.97
CA GLY A 210 -4.44 14.34 -19.71
C GLY A 210 -5.42 15.20 -18.96
N ALA A 211 -6.61 15.39 -19.51
CA ALA A 211 -7.64 16.21 -18.92
C ALA A 211 -8.50 15.41 -17.93
N ILE A 212 -8.65 15.96 -16.73
CA ILE A 212 -9.68 15.54 -15.79
C ILE A 212 -10.87 16.50 -16.01
N GLU A 213 -11.94 15.98 -16.59
CA GLU A 213 -13.11 16.77 -16.96
C GLU A 213 -14.32 16.37 -16.12
N LEU A 214 -14.74 17.26 -15.24
CA LEU A 214 -15.97 17.20 -14.49
C LEU A 214 -16.66 18.54 -14.65
N PHE A 215 -17.71 18.61 -15.46
CA PHE A 215 -18.60 19.77 -15.69
C PHE A 215 -17.94 21.15 -15.51
N THR A 216 -17.78 21.62 -14.27
CA THR A 216 -17.23 22.94 -13.91
C THR A 216 -15.85 22.87 -13.28
N ALA A 217 -15.29 21.66 -13.09
CA ALA A 217 -13.99 21.43 -12.45
C ALA A 217 -13.05 20.74 -13.44
N ARG A 218 -12.55 21.51 -14.41
CA ARG A 218 -11.58 21.00 -15.39
C ARG A 218 -10.16 21.21 -14.88
N LEU A 219 -9.36 20.13 -14.91
CA LEU A 219 -7.93 20.18 -14.65
C LEU A 219 -7.19 19.51 -15.82
N ASN A 220 -6.21 20.18 -16.38
CA ASN A 220 -5.32 19.62 -17.39
C ASN A 220 -3.95 19.31 -16.77
N LEU A 221 -3.57 18.05 -16.82
CA LEU A 221 -2.32 17.53 -16.27
C LEU A 221 -1.31 17.27 -17.41
N GLY A 222 -0.97 18.28 -18.11
CA GLY A 222 0.08 18.46 -19.10
C GLY A 222 0.70 17.25 -19.77
#